data_ca9155dfe28c90f5c31f196e3c9cf0c9
#
_entry.id   ca9155dfe28c90f5c31f196e3c9cf0c9
#
_cell.length_a   1.000
_cell.length_b   1.000
_cell.length_c   1.000
_cell.angle_alpha   90.00
_cell.angle_beta   90.00
_cell.angle_gamma   90.00
#
_symmetry.space_group_name_H-M   'P 1'
#
loop_
_entity.id
_entity.type
_entity.pdbx_description
1 polymer ?
#
loop_
_entity_poly.entity_id
_entity_poly.type
_entity_poly.pdbx_seq_one_letter_code
_entity_poly.pdbx_strand_id
1 'polypeptide(L)' 'MIISLEDIWEHEGFQNLLSEMRQDLIGTWERAAPGDIETQHLAKLQLLALERFRSKLQSATHPPPSLNKHSAS' A
#
# COMPACT_ATOMS: atom_id res chain seq x y z
N MET A 1 -15.68 -10.56 -18.29
CA MET A 1 -15.66 -9.14 -17.89
C MET A 1 -14.26 -8.71 -17.47
N ILE A 2 -13.81 -7.60 -17.98
CA ILE A 2 -12.49 -7.10 -17.66
C ILE A 2 -12.64 -5.92 -16.70
N ILE A 3 -11.98 -6.03 -15.56
CA ILE A 3 -11.98 -4.96 -14.56
C ILE A 3 -10.65 -4.23 -14.68
N SER A 4 -10.69 -2.92 -14.88
CA SER A 4 -9.47 -2.14 -14.97
C SER A 4 -8.88 -1.91 -13.59
N LEU A 5 -7.58 -1.63 -13.55
CA LEU A 5 -6.92 -1.30 -12.30
C LEU A 5 -7.53 -0.04 -11.68
N GLU A 6 -7.94 0.88 -12.51
CA GLU A 6 -8.57 2.11 -12.05
C GLU A 6 -9.88 1.83 -11.31
N ASP A 7 -10.69 0.92 -11.84
CA ASP A 7 -11.93 0.52 -11.19
C ASP A 7 -11.67 -0.12 -9.85
N ILE A 8 -10.65 -0.97 -9.77
CA ILE A 8 -10.28 -1.61 -8.52
C ILE A 8 -9.83 -0.57 -7.51
N TRP A 9 -8.99 0.36 -7.94
CA TRP A 9 -8.45 1.39 -7.07
C TRP A 9 -9.55 2.28 -6.50
N GLU A 10 -10.54 2.62 -7.30
CA GLU A 10 -11.62 3.50 -6.88
C GLU A 10 -12.73 2.78 -6.11
N HIS A 11 -12.69 1.46 -6.08
CA HIS A 11 -13.70 0.70 -5.37
C HIS A 11 -13.57 0.92 -3.87
N GLU A 12 -14.65 1.34 -3.23
CA GLU A 12 -14.64 1.66 -1.81
C GLU A 12 -14.23 0.46 -0.96
N GLY A 13 -14.74 -0.72 -1.28
CA GLY A 13 -14.37 -1.93 -0.55
C GLY A 13 -12.89 -2.23 -0.62
N PHE A 14 -12.26 -1.98 -1.76
CA PHE A 14 -10.84 -2.20 -1.91
C PHE A 14 -10.03 -1.22 -1.06
N GLN A 15 -10.41 0.04 -1.08
CA GLN A 15 -9.74 1.06 -0.25
C GLN A 15 -9.91 0.75 1.24
N ASN A 16 -11.09 0.30 1.64
CA ASN A 16 -11.33 -0.09 3.02
C ASN A 16 -10.46 -1.28 3.42
N LEU A 17 -10.31 -2.24 2.52
CA LEU A 17 -9.46 -3.42 2.77
C LEU A 17 -8.01 -3.00 2.99
N LEU A 18 -7.48 -2.13 2.14
CA LEU A 18 -6.11 -1.64 2.30
C LEU A 18 -5.93 -0.93 3.64
N SER A 19 -6.92 -0.12 4.01
CA SER A 19 -6.89 0.59 5.27
C SER A 19 -6.91 -0.36 6.47
N GLU A 20 -7.75 -1.40 6.41
CA GLU A 20 -7.80 -2.40 7.46
C GLU A 20 -6.48 -3.16 7.59
N MET A 21 -5.89 -3.54 6.46
CA MET A 21 -4.61 -4.24 6.47
C MET A 21 -3.53 -3.38 7.11
N ARG A 22 -3.53 -2.11 6.79
CA ARG A 22 -2.57 -1.18 7.36
C ARG A 22 -2.75 -1.06 8.87
N GLN A 23 -3.99 -0.93 9.32
CA GLN A 23 -4.29 -0.82 10.75
C GLN A 23 -3.95 -2.09 11.50
N ASP A 24 -4.20 -3.24 10.88
CA ASP A 24 -3.85 -4.53 11.48
C ASP A 24 -2.34 -4.64 11.70
N LEU A 25 -1.56 -4.22 10.73
CA LEU A 25 -0.11 -4.26 10.82
C LEU A 25 0.41 -3.30 11.87
N ILE A 26 -0.14 -2.10 11.92
CA ILE A 26 0.22 -1.13 12.94
C ILE A 26 -0.13 -1.66 14.32
N GLY A 27 -1.31 -2.26 14.45
CA GLY A 27 -1.73 -2.86 15.71
C GLY A 27 -0.81 -3.99 16.16
N THR A 28 -0.37 -4.82 15.23
CA THR A 28 0.57 -5.89 15.53
C THR A 28 1.87 -5.32 16.05
N TRP A 29 2.38 -4.28 15.40
CA TRP A 29 3.60 -3.63 15.81
C TRP A 29 3.47 -3.01 17.22
N GLU A 30 2.36 -2.34 17.45
CA GLU A 30 2.13 -1.68 18.75
C GLU A 30 1.95 -2.68 19.89
N ARG A 31 1.36 -3.83 19.61
CA ARG A 31 1.13 -4.86 20.61
C ARG A 31 2.33 -5.77 20.83
N ALA A 32 3.33 -5.68 19.98
CA ALA A 32 4.51 -6.50 20.15
C ALA A 32 5.24 -6.14 21.46
N ALA A 33 5.70 -7.16 22.18
CA ALA A 33 6.41 -6.95 23.42
C ALA A 33 7.67 -6.13 23.15
N PRO A 34 8.12 -5.29 24.09
CA PRO A 34 9.31 -4.46 23.87
C PRO A 34 10.56 -5.24 23.50
N GLY A 35 10.67 -6.48 23.95
CA GLY A 35 11.81 -7.32 23.59
C GLY A 35 11.61 -8.15 22.34
N ASP A 36 10.44 -8.08 21.72
CA ASP A 36 10.10 -8.90 20.55
C ASP A 36 10.45 -8.15 19.27
N ILE A 37 11.74 -8.00 19.05
CA ILE A 37 12.28 -7.25 17.92
C ILE A 37 11.88 -7.92 16.60
N GLU A 38 11.82 -9.24 16.59
CA GLU A 38 11.50 -9.99 15.39
C GLU A 38 10.08 -9.68 14.90
N THR A 39 9.10 -9.70 15.80
CA THR A 39 7.73 -9.36 15.45
C THR A 39 7.61 -7.92 14.98
N GLN A 40 8.29 -7.00 15.67
CA GLN A 40 8.29 -5.61 15.28
C GLN A 40 8.89 -5.41 13.89
N HIS A 41 9.99 -6.09 13.63
CA HIS A 41 10.66 -6.01 12.33
C HIS A 41 9.80 -6.55 11.20
N LEU A 42 9.18 -7.71 11.41
CA LEU A 42 8.31 -8.31 10.41
C LEU A 42 7.10 -7.44 10.11
N ALA A 43 6.48 -6.89 11.16
CA ALA A 43 5.33 -6.01 10.97
C ALA A 43 5.72 -4.77 10.17
N LYS A 44 6.89 -4.23 10.44
CA LYS A 44 7.40 -3.07 9.72
C LYS A 44 7.66 -3.39 8.25
N LEU A 45 8.27 -4.54 7.98
CA LEU A 45 8.52 -4.95 6.60
C LEU A 45 7.23 -5.16 5.83
N GLN A 46 6.24 -5.76 6.46
CA GLN A 46 4.95 -5.97 5.83
C GLN A 46 4.24 -4.65 5.57
N LEU A 47 4.36 -3.71 6.48
CA LEU A 47 3.78 -2.38 6.30
C LEU A 47 4.43 -1.66 5.13
N LEU A 48 5.75 -1.74 5.02
CA LEU A 48 6.47 -1.15 3.89
C LEU A 48 6.05 -1.80 2.57
N ALA A 49 5.87 -3.11 2.56
CA ALA A 49 5.42 -3.82 1.37
C ALA A 49 4.02 -3.37 0.96
N LEU A 50 3.14 -3.20 1.93
CA LEU A 50 1.79 -2.73 1.66
C LEU A 50 1.79 -1.31 1.09
N GLU A 51 2.62 -0.43 1.66
CA GLU A 51 2.74 0.93 1.17
C GLU A 51 3.30 0.96 -0.27
N ARG A 52 4.25 0.10 -0.56
CA ARG A 52 4.79 -0.03 -1.90
C ARG A 52 3.75 -0.51 -2.89
N PHE A 53 2.99 -1.51 -2.50
CA PHE A 53 1.92 -2.05 -3.34
C PHE A 53 0.91 -0.95 -3.65
N ARG A 54 0.49 -0.23 -2.62
CA ARG A 54 -0.46 0.87 -2.78
C ARG A 54 0.08 1.95 -3.71
N SER A 55 1.33 2.32 -3.50
CA SER A 55 1.97 3.34 -4.31
C SER A 55 2.10 2.92 -5.77
N LYS A 56 2.48 1.66 -6.01
CA LYS A 56 2.57 1.12 -7.36
C LYS A 56 1.23 1.10 -8.06
N LEU A 57 0.20 0.69 -7.35
CA LEU A 57 -1.13 0.64 -7.90
C LEU A 57 -1.64 2.03 -8.23
N GLN A 58 -1.40 2.99 -7.35
CA GLN A 58 -1.77 4.36 -7.59
C GLN A 58 -1.06 4.94 -8.80
N SER A 59 0.22 4.67 -8.95
CA SER A 59 0.99 5.13 -10.10
C SER A 59 0.50 4.51 -11.40
N ALA A 60 0.06 3.25 -11.35
CA ALA A 60 -0.46 2.56 -12.53
C ALA A 60 -1.81 3.13 -12.96
N THR A 61 -2.61 3.59 -12.00
CA THR A 61 -3.94 4.11 -12.32
C THR A 61 -3.94 5.61 -12.53
N HIS A 62 -3.03 6.32 -11.87
CA HIS A 62 -2.96 7.79 -11.95
C HIS A 62 -1.52 8.24 -12.13
N PRO A 63 -0.91 7.95 -13.29
CA PRO A 63 0.49 8.33 -13.52
C PRO A 63 0.64 9.84 -13.46
N PRO A 64 1.67 10.33 -12.77
CA PRO A 64 1.89 11.76 -12.68
C PRO A 64 2.26 12.37 -14.02
N PRO A 65 1.72 13.54 -14.36
CA PRO A 65 2.01 14.19 -15.63
C PRO A 65 3.50 14.49 -15.83
N SER A 66 4.21 14.68 -14.75
CA SER A 66 5.63 15.00 -14.82
C SER A 66 6.44 13.89 -15.49
N LEU A 67 5.99 12.65 -15.40
CA LEU A 67 6.66 11.55 -16.05
C LEU A 67 6.65 11.68 -17.57
N ASN A 68 5.52 12.15 -18.10
CA ASN A 68 5.39 12.34 -19.53
C ASN A 68 6.33 13.44 -20.03
N LYS A 69 6.41 14.51 -19.29
CA LYS A 69 7.31 15.60 -19.64
C LYS A 69 8.75 15.17 -19.59
N HIS A 70 9.07 14.41 -18.59
CA HIS A 70 10.43 13.92 -18.44
C HIS A 70 10.82 13.01 -19.59
N SER A 71 9.90 12.14 -19.99
CA SER A 71 10.20 11.25 -21.10
C SER A 71 10.34 12.00 -22.41
N ALA A 72 9.70 13.13 -22.54
CA ALA A 72 9.81 13.95 -23.75
C ALA A 72 11.15 14.68 -23.82
N SER A 73 11.79 14.81 -22.72
CA SER A 73 13.10 15.50 -22.71
C SER A 73 14.25 14.56 -23.09
#